data_99c3ef0e93579b8c5d8f24acfe3a06d1
#
_entry.id   99c3ef0e93579b8c5d8f24acfe3a06d1
#
_cell.length_a   1.000
_cell.length_b   1.000
_cell.length_c   1.000
_cell.angle_alpha   90.00
_cell.angle_beta   90.00
_cell.angle_gamma   90.00
#
_symmetry.space_group_name_H-M   'P 1'
#
loop_
_entity.id
_entity.type
_entity.pdbx_description
1 polymer ?
#
loop_
_entity_poly.entity_id
_entity_poly.type
_entity_poly.pdbx_seq_one_letter_code
_entity_poly.pdbx_strand_id
1 'polypeptide(L)'
;MMSRKIFGSDAAIRRAVTFSILFVCAWFAAPSLTLAQDEVLLPAQSAAKAKELLQQAIEGLGGAAYLNVHDVTCKGRLSQFGHSGELNGYETFIDYAQPPFKDRTENLPKRNIISVNSGDKGWTLDRGGVSEATITDIATFQEDIKKDIDNILRHRIREQGMIFRYGGPDVVDYQQADWVELVDSDNRTFRIAIARSTHLPIRKVVDTRDANTRMRTDEIEYYSNYHPLDGVETPFQITRERNGIKIYQVFFDSCQYNTNISDALFTKESLDERWEKVGKKDKKSKDKPSKNDNDKN
;
A
#
# COMPACT_ATOMS: atom_id res chain seq x y z
N MET A 1 32.17 72.19 68.89
CA MET A 1 33.58 72.70 69.12
C MET A 1 34.25 72.62 67.79
N MET A 2 34.40 73.76 67.18
CA MET A 2 35.64 74.29 66.58
C MET A 2 36.26 73.36 65.57
N SER A 3 36.69 73.70 64.37
CA SER A 3 36.95 75.04 63.83
C SER A 3 37.62 74.84 62.44
N ARG A 4 37.20 75.60 61.48
CA ARG A 4 38.01 76.39 60.52
C ARG A 4 38.88 75.61 59.52
N LYS A 5 38.65 75.83 58.23
CA LYS A 5 39.23 76.90 57.32
C LYS A 5 40.51 76.36 56.65
N ILE A 6 40.90 76.63 55.44
CA ILE A 6 40.87 77.83 54.56
C ILE A 6 41.39 77.33 53.16
N PHE A 7 40.89 77.89 52.08
CA PHE A 7 41.47 78.51 50.87
C PHE A 7 42.62 77.87 50.06
N GLY A 8 42.44 78.01 48.77
CA GLY A 8 43.39 78.27 47.70
C GLY A 8 42.90 77.66 46.39
N SER A 9 42.23 78.39 45.56
CA SER A 9 42.47 79.16 44.33
C SER A 9 43.65 78.58 43.53
N ASP A 10 43.43 78.16 42.30
CA ASP A 10 43.55 78.94 41.07
C ASP A 10 43.69 78.08 39.84
N ALA A 11 42.96 78.50 38.84
CA ALA A 11 43.35 78.63 37.44
C ALA A 11 43.52 77.39 36.54
N ALA A 12 42.52 77.24 35.72
CA ALA A 12 42.60 77.11 34.27
C ALA A 12 43.62 76.17 33.66
N ILE A 13 43.12 75.18 33.00
CA ILE A 13 43.44 74.89 31.57
C ILE A 13 42.30 74.06 30.94
N ARG A 14 41.68 74.65 29.93
CA ARG A 14 40.73 74.04 29.05
C ARG A 14 41.41 72.89 28.29
N ARG A 15 40.86 71.66 28.37
CA ARG A 15 40.98 70.68 27.30
C ARG A 15 39.63 70.02 27.16
N ALA A 16 39.01 70.35 26.04
CA ALA A 16 37.83 69.65 25.52
C ALA A 16 38.22 68.23 25.20
N VAL A 17 37.63 67.25 25.91
CA VAL A 17 37.63 65.84 25.53
C VAL A 17 36.26 65.59 24.99
N THR A 18 36.18 65.58 23.66
CA THR A 18 35.02 65.12 22.91
C THR A 18 34.89 63.64 23.17
N PHE A 19 33.86 63.21 23.94
CA PHE A 19 33.46 61.88 24.09
C PHE A 19 32.63 61.47 22.83
N SER A 20 33.28 60.81 21.84
CA SER A 20 32.62 60.16 20.76
C SER A 20 31.94 58.92 21.32
N ILE A 21 30.61 58.96 21.52
CA ILE A 21 29.79 57.83 21.79
C ILE A 21 29.63 57.11 20.46
N LEU A 22 30.41 56.02 20.24
CA LEU A 22 30.23 55.06 19.17
C LEU A 22 28.96 54.25 19.51
N PHE A 23 27.85 54.63 18.87
CA PHE A 23 26.61 53.87 18.89
C PHE A 23 26.83 52.64 17.98
N VAL A 24 27.28 51.53 18.56
CA VAL A 24 27.33 50.24 17.89
C VAL A 24 25.89 49.76 17.73
N CYS A 25 25.29 50.06 16.59
CA CYS A 25 24.06 49.39 16.17
C CYS A 25 24.35 47.89 15.90
N ALA A 26 24.24 47.07 16.93
CA ALA A 26 24.16 45.61 16.76
C ALA A 26 22.86 45.33 16.03
N TRP A 27 22.92 45.13 14.72
CA TRP A 27 21.88 44.51 13.96
C TRP A 27 21.72 43.07 14.46
N PHE A 28 20.75 42.88 15.35
CA PHE A 28 20.19 41.56 15.60
C PHE A 28 19.53 41.13 14.31
N ALA A 29 20.25 40.34 13.48
CA ALA A 29 19.64 39.52 12.45
C ALA A 29 18.78 38.48 13.18
N ALA A 30 17.52 38.83 13.47
CA ALA A 30 16.54 37.85 13.89
C ALA A 30 16.47 36.77 12.77
N PRO A 31 16.69 35.49 13.06
CA PRO A 31 16.42 34.48 12.09
C PRO A 31 14.94 34.60 11.73
N SER A 32 14.66 34.96 10.49
CA SER A 32 13.33 34.91 9.95
C SER A 32 12.92 33.43 10.03
N LEU A 33 12.13 33.09 11.04
CA LEU A 33 11.35 31.84 11.02
C LEU A 33 10.40 31.98 9.83
N THR A 34 10.87 31.58 8.66
CA THR A 34 9.97 31.28 7.55
C THR A 34 9.14 30.12 8.02
N LEU A 35 7.97 30.44 8.58
CA LEU A 35 6.87 29.48 8.63
C LEU A 35 6.74 29.02 7.18
N ALA A 36 7.02 27.75 6.94
CA ALA A 36 6.72 27.13 5.66
C ALA A 36 5.20 27.29 5.48
N GLN A 37 4.81 28.35 4.78
CA GLN A 37 3.44 28.44 4.26
C GLN A 37 3.34 27.26 3.31
N ASP A 38 2.36 26.38 3.56
CA ASP A 38 1.97 25.38 2.58
C ASP A 38 1.68 26.15 1.28
N GLU A 39 2.60 26.07 0.35
CA GLU A 39 2.48 26.75 -0.93
C GLU A 39 1.31 26.13 -1.66
N VAL A 40 0.21 26.86 -1.75
CA VAL A 40 -0.97 26.43 -2.48
C VAL A 40 -0.61 26.31 -3.95
N LEU A 41 -0.30 25.09 -4.38
CA LEU A 41 0.07 24.82 -5.77
C LEU A 41 -1.10 25.10 -6.72
N LEU A 42 -0.82 25.76 -7.83
CA LEU A 42 -1.78 25.87 -8.92
C LEU A 42 -2.15 24.46 -9.45
N PRO A 43 -3.36 24.25 -10.00
CA PRO A 43 -3.79 22.91 -10.44
C PRO A 43 -2.80 22.21 -11.37
N ALA A 44 -2.16 22.91 -12.29
CA ALA A 44 -1.15 22.34 -13.18
C ALA A 44 0.13 21.93 -12.44
N GLN A 45 0.58 22.72 -11.47
CA GLN A 45 1.74 22.43 -10.62
C GLN A 45 1.45 21.24 -9.71
N SER A 46 0.26 21.21 -9.11
CA SER A 46 -0.21 20.09 -8.27
C SER A 46 -0.24 18.78 -9.07
N ALA A 47 -0.77 18.81 -10.30
CA ALA A 47 -0.78 17.63 -11.17
C ALA A 47 0.63 17.19 -11.58
N ALA A 48 1.53 18.11 -11.87
CA ALA A 48 2.91 17.81 -12.21
C ALA A 48 3.65 17.18 -11.02
N LYS A 49 3.49 17.73 -9.81
CA LYS A 49 4.07 17.19 -8.58
C LYS A 49 3.55 15.79 -8.26
N ALA A 50 2.24 15.57 -8.41
CA ALA A 50 1.64 14.26 -8.20
C ALA A 50 2.22 13.20 -9.16
N LYS A 51 2.37 13.54 -10.44
CA LYS A 51 2.96 12.65 -11.44
C LYS A 51 4.44 12.35 -11.17
N GLU A 52 5.20 13.35 -10.71
CA GLU A 52 6.58 13.19 -10.31
C GLU A 52 6.70 12.18 -9.15
N LEU A 53 5.88 12.32 -8.10
CA LEU A 53 5.87 11.41 -6.95
C LEU A 53 5.47 9.99 -7.34
N LEU A 54 4.51 9.82 -8.25
CA LEU A 54 4.14 8.50 -8.77
C LEU A 54 5.27 7.86 -9.57
N GLN A 55 6.01 8.66 -10.36
CA GLN A 55 7.18 8.16 -11.07
C GLN A 55 8.28 7.73 -10.09
N GLN A 56 8.53 8.54 -9.04
CA GLN A 56 9.47 8.18 -7.96
C GLN A 56 9.04 6.88 -7.25
N ALA A 57 7.73 6.69 -7.04
CA ALA A 57 7.22 5.45 -6.45
C ALA A 57 7.45 4.24 -7.36
N ILE A 58 7.24 4.38 -8.67
CA ILE A 58 7.54 3.32 -9.64
C ILE A 58 9.04 2.99 -9.63
N GLU A 59 9.92 4.00 -9.61
CA GLU A 59 11.36 3.78 -9.50
C GLU A 59 11.74 3.11 -8.17
N GLY A 60 11.14 3.56 -7.05
CA GLY A 60 11.33 2.96 -5.74
C GLY A 60 10.89 1.49 -5.67
N LEU A 61 9.81 1.14 -6.39
CA LEU A 61 9.32 -0.24 -6.49
C LEU A 61 10.18 -1.14 -7.40
N GLY A 62 11.15 -0.57 -8.15
CA GLY A 62 12.06 -1.32 -9.01
C GLY A 62 12.06 -0.90 -10.48
N GLY A 63 11.41 0.21 -10.81
CA GLY A 63 11.45 0.81 -12.15
C GLY A 63 11.04 -0.16 -13.25
N ALA A 64 11.96 -0.45 -14.17
CA ALA A 64 11.70 -1.35 -15.29
C ALA A 64 11.37 -2.79 -14.84
N ALA A 65 12.01 -3.30 -13.79
CA ALA A 65 11.71 -4.64 -13.27
C ALA A 65 10.27 -4.71 -12.77
N TYR A 66 9.83 -3.70 -12.01
CA TYR A 66 8.46 -3.59 -11.53
C TYR A 66 7.44 -3.48 -12.67
N LEU A 67 7.70 -2.63 -13.68
CA LEU A 67 6.78 -2.42 -14.80
C LEU A 67 6.65 -3.63 -15.73
N ASN A 68 7.68 -4.49 -15.78
CA ASN A 68 7.71 -5.67 -16.65
C ASN A 68 7.30 -6.97 -15.95
N VAL A 69 6.71 -6.89 -14.77
CA VAL A 69 6.12 -8.08 -14.14
C VAL A 69 4.91 -8.52 -14.94
N HIS A 70 4.96 -9.76 -15.45
CA HIS A 70 3.89 -10.39 -16.23
C HIS A 70 3.26 -11.57 -15.50
N ASP A 71 3.95 -12.18 -14.55
CA ASP A 71 3.35 -13.16 -13.63
C ASP A 71 4.01 -13.09 -12.25
N VAL A 72 3.27 -13.53 -11.23
CA VAL A 72 3.74 -13.63 -9.87
C VAL A 72 3.16 -14.87 -9.19
N THR A 73 3.99 -15.53 -8.38
CA THR A 73 3.56 -16.61 -7.48
C THR A 73 3.94 -16.25 -6.07
N CYS A 74 2.95 -16.13 -5.18
CA CYS A 74 3.19 -15.84 -3.76
C CYS A 74 2.65 -16.98 -2.88
N LYS A 75 3.33 -17.26 -1.77
CA LYS A 75 2.82 -18.09 -0.67
C LYS A 75 2.70 -17.23 0.56
N GLY A 76 1.68 -17.49 1.36
CA GLY A 76 1.48 -16.68 2.53
C GLY A 76 0.38 -17.17 3.45
N ARG A 77 0.06 -16.31 4.38
CA ARG A 77 -1.01 -16.51 5.38
C ARG A 77 -1.96 -15.33 5.30
N LEU A 78 -3.25 -15.64 5.27
CA LEU A 78 -4.34 -14.67 5.30
C LEU A 78 -5.08 -14.82 6.63
N SER A 79 -5.15 -13.74 7.40
CA SER A 79 -6.03 -13.61 8.57
C SER A 79 -7.26 -12.82 8.17
N GLN A 80 -8.44 -13.33 8.45
CA GLN A 80 -9.72 -12.67 8.17
C GLN A 80 -10.37 -12.20 9.47
N PHE A 81 -11.01 -11.04 9.44
CA PHE A 81 -11.62 -10.41 10.60
C PHE A 81 -13.12 -10.21 10.37
N GLY A 82 -13.88 -10.31 11.44
CA GLY A 82 -15.33 -10.07 11.45
C GLY A 82 -15.70 -8.60 11.55
N HIS A 83 -17.00 -8.34 11.59
CA HIS A 83 -17.55 -6.99 11.59
C HIS A 83 -17.20 -6.14 12.82
N SER A 84 -16.86 -6.77 13.95
CA SER A 84 -16.39 -6.11 15.16
C SER A 84 -14.85 -6.13 15.30
N GLY A 85 -14.13 -6.58 14.26
CA GLY A 85 -12.67 -6.65 14.23
C GLY A 85 -12.08 -7.88 14.91
N GLU A 86 -12.90 -8.85 15.31
CA GLU A 86 -12.46 -10.13 15.85
C GLU A 86 -11.85 -11.03 14.76
N LEU A 87 -10.86 -11.82 15.13
CA LEU A 87 -10.26 -12.78 14.22
C LEU A 87 -11.23 -13.93 13.93
N ASN A 88 -11.75 -14.03 12.71
CA ASN A 88 -12.63 -15.09 12.26
C ASN A 88 -11.90 -16.37 11.87
N GLY A 89 -10.67 -16.25 11.43
CA GLY A 89 -9.86 -17.38 11.01
C GLY A 89 -8.59 -16.98 10.30
N TYR A 90 -7.77 -17.96 10.05
CA TYR A 90 -6.60 -17.80 9.20
C TYR A 90 -6.48 -19.00 8.27
N GLU A 91 -5.87 -18.76 7.14
CA GLU A 91 -5.56 -19.80 6.16
C GLU A 91 -4.18 -19.54 5.56
N THR A 92 -3.55 -20.61 5.10
CA THR A 92 -2.34 -20.54 4.29
C THR A 92 -2.71 -20.75 2.84
N PHE A 93 -2.06 -20.03 1.95
CA PHE A 93 -2.40 -20.05 0.54
C PHE A 93 -1.16 -20.05 -0.35
N ILE A 94 -1.37 -20.42 -1.59
CA ILE A 94 -0.51 -20.08 -2.71
C ILE A 94 -1.36 -19.35 -3.74
N ASP A 95 -0.84 -18.23 -4.18
CA ASP A 95 -1.47 -17.36 -5.16
C ASP A 95 -0.63 -17.32 -6.43
N TYR A 96 -1.29 -17.43 -7.58
CA TYR A 96 -0.72 -17.32 -8.91
C TYR A 96 -1.48 -16.23 -9.64
N ALA A 97 -0.77 -15.24 -10.15
CA ALA A 97 -1.41 -14.18 -10.90
C ALA A 97 -0.67 -13.88 -12.20
N GLN A 98 -1.44 -13.53 -13.23
CA GLN A 98 -0.99 -12.85 -14.44
C GLN A 98 -1.74 -11.51 -14.50
N PRO A 99 -1.16 -10.45 -13.90
CA PRO A 99 -1.82 -9.16 -13.81
C PRO A 99 -2.20 -8.59 -15.18
N PRO A 100 -3.28 -7.81 -15.26
CA PRO A 100 -4.21 -7.52 -14.17
C PRO A 100 -5.41 -8.48 -14.08
N PHE A 101 -5.61 -9.41 -15.01
CA PHE A 101 -6.92 -10.04 -15.21
C PHE A 101 -6.99 -11.53 -14.85
N LYS A 102 -5.88 -12.15 -14.47
CA LYS A 102 -5.89 -13.57 -14.10
C LYS A 102 -5.30 -13.77 -12.72
N ASP A 103 -6.04 -14.53 -11.92
CA ASP A 103 -5.72 -14.85 -10.55
C ASP A 103 -6.17 -16.27 -10.23
N ARG A 104 -5.37 -16.99 -9.42
CA ARG A 104 -5.68 -18.30 -8.90
C ARG A 104 -5.14 -18.43 -7.50
N THR A 105 -6.04 -18.55 -6.52
CA THR A 105 -5.69 -18.78 -5.12
C THR A 105 -6.02 -20.21 -4.72
N GLU A 106 -5.05 -20.93 -4.13
CA GLU A 106 -5.20 -22.29 -3.63
C GLU A 106 -4.96 -22.34 -2.13
N ASN A 107 -5.92 -22.83 -1.34
CA ASN A 107 -5.77 -23.00 0.10
C ASN A 107 -4.86 -24.19 0.43
N LEU A 108 -3.85 -23.94 1.27
CA LEU A 108 -2.91 -24.96 1.72
C LEU A 108 -3.36 -25.59 3.06
N PRO A 109 -2.88 -26.79 3.41
CA PRO A 109 -1.94 -27.61 2.63
C PRO A 109 -2.62 -28.51 1.59
N LYS A 110 -3.95 -28.69 1.67
CA LYS A 110 -4.66 -29.70 0.88
C LYS A 110 -4.93 -29.29 -0.56
N ARG A 111 -4.95 -27.96 -0.83
CA ARG A 111 -5.32 -27.40 -2.15
C ARG A 111 -6.66 -27.94 -2.67
N ASN A 112 -7.63 -28.04 -1.78
CA ASN A 112 -8.98 -28.54 -2.07
C ASN A 112 -10.04 -27.45 -2.12
N ILE A 113 -9.63 -26.22 -1.87
CA ILE A 113 -10.39 -24.99 -2.14
C ILE A 113 -9.52 -24.15 -3.05
N ILE A 114 -9.99 -23.90 -4.25
CA ILE A 114 -9.26 -23.17 -5.28
C ILE A 114 -10.22 -22.21 -5.93
N SER A 115 -9.85 -20.94 -5.99
CA SER A 115 -10.58 -19.92 -6.75
C SER A 115 -9.75 -19.52 -7.96
N VAL A 116 -10.39 -19.39 -9.11
CA VAL A 116 -9.77 -18.93 -10.36
C VAL A 116 -10.61 -17.83 -10.95
N ASN A 117 -9.97 -16.72 -11.28
CA ASN A 117 -10.55 -15.62 -12.03
C ASN A 117 -9.76 -15.41 -13.33
N SER A 118 -10.45 -15.17 -14.44
CA SER A 118 -9.84 -14.95 -15.75
C SER A 118 -10.70 -14.00 -16.57
N GLY A 119 -10.42 -12.70 -16.44
CA GLY A 119 -11.16 -11.64 -17.14
C GLY A 119 -12.62 -11.53 -16.68
N ASP A 120 -13.51 -11.97 -17.53
CA ASP A 120 -14.98 -11.98 -17.33
C ASP A 120 -15.52 -13.34 -16.84
N LYS A 121 -14.65 -14.25 -16.47
CA LYS A 121 -15.00 -15.60 -16.01
C LYS A 121 -14.33 -15.91 -14.68
N GLY A 122 -14.96 -16.78 -13.91
CA GLY A 122 -14.41 -17.30 -12.68
C GLY A 122 -14.96 -18.66 -12.33
N TRP A 123 -14.20 -19.42 -11.56
CA TRP A 123 -14.58 -20.76 -11.11
C TRP A 123 -14.04 -21.02 -9.71
N THR A 124 -14.74 -21.85 -8.98
CA THR A 124 -14.29 -22.31 -7.65
C THR A 124 -14.35 -23.83 -7.60
N LEU A 125 -13.29 -24.44 -7.11
CA LEU A 125 -13.25 -25.81 -6.69
C LEU A 125 -13.37 -25.86 -5.18
N ASP A 126 -14.32 -26.62 -4.66
CA ASP A 126 -14.48 -26.91 -3.24
C ASP A 126 -14.86 -28.38 -3.00
N ARG A 127 -15.45 -28.68 -1.84
CA ARG A 127 -15.91 -30.05 -1.51
C ARG A 127 -17.07 -30.52 -2.37
N GLY A 128 -17.82 -29.63 -2.97
CA GLY A 128 -18.96 -29.91 -3.85
C GLY A 128 -18.55 -30.13 -5.30
N GLY A 129 -17.32 -29.87 -5.67
CA GLY A 129 -16.80 -29.95 -7.03
C GLY A 129 -16.46 -28.56 -7.60
N VAL A 130 -16.47 -28.50 -8.93
CA VAL A 130 -16.19 -27.24 -9.65
C VAL A 130 -17.52 -26.54 -9.96
N SER A 131 -17.60 -25.28 -9.59
CA SER A 131 -18.72 -24.37 -9.86
C SER A 131 -18.24 -23.11 -10.58
N GLU A 132 -19.12 -22.49 -11.35
CA GLU A 132 -18.88 -21.19 -11.96
C GLU A 132 -19.10 -20.07 -10.92
N ALA A 133 -18.27 -19.04 -10.99
CA ALA A 133 -18.44 -17.84 -10.19
C ALA A 133 -19.73 -17.12 -10.57
N THR A 134 -20.40 -16.50 -9.61
CA THR A 134 -21.58 -15.71 -9.90
C THR A 134 -21.21 -14.41 -10.64
N ILE A 135 -22.19 -13.80 -11.30
CA ILE A 135 -22.01 -12.49 -11.93
C ILE A 135 -21.51 -11.44 -10.90
N THR A 136 -21.99 -11.54 -9.66
CA THR A 136 -21.58 -10.64 -8.56
C THR A 136 -20.12 -10.86 -8.19
N ASP A 137 -19.65 -12.11 -8.11
CA ASP A 137 -18.25 -12.43 -7.80
C ASP A 137 -17.32 -11.90 -8.89
N ILE A 138 -17.68 -12.09 -10.15
CA ILE A 138 -16.92 -11.58 -11.30
C ILE A 138 -16.87 -10.05 -11.28
N ALA A 139 -18.00 -9.37 -11.04
CA ALA A 139 -18.03 -7.93 -10.94
C ALA A 139 -17.18 -7.41 -9.76
N THR A 140 -17.20 -8.10 -8.62
CA THR A 140 -16.36 -7.77 -7.47
C THR A 140 -14.88 -7.89 -7.81
N PHE A 141 -14.48 -9.00 -8.46
CA PHE A 141 -13.10 -9.18 -8.90
C PHE A 141 -12.65 -8.06 -9.85
N GLN A 142 -13.48 -7.71 -10.84
CA GLN A 142 -13.17 -6.64 -11.78
C GLN A 142 -13.05 -5.26 -11.10
N GLU A 143 -13.88 -5.00 -10.09
CA GLU A 143 -13.78 -3.77 -9.29
C GLU A 143 -12.53 -3.76 -8.39
N ASP A 144 -12.14 -4.90 -7.82
CA ASP A 144 -10.93 -5.01 -7.01
C ASP A 144 -9.67 -4.80 -7.86
N ILE A 145 -9.62 -5.30 -9.09
CA ILE A 145 -8.54 -5.01 -10.06
C ILE A 145 -8.40 -3.51 -10.27
N LYS A 146 -9.50 -2.77 -10.42
CA LYS A 146 -9.45 -1.31 -10.62
C LYS A 146 -8.86 -0.56 -9.43
N LYS A 147 -8.95 -1.14 -8.22
CA LYS A 147 -8.45 -0.58 -6.97
C LYS A 147 -7.06 -1.08 -6.60
N ASP A 148 -6.56 -2.10 -7.28
CA ASP A 148 -5.26 -2.69 -7.01
C ASP A 148 -4.13 -1.69 -7.25
N ILE A 149 -3.18 -1.58 -6.29
CA ILE A 149 -2.11 -0.58 -6.33
C ILE A 149 -1.17 -0.83 -7.51
N ASP A 150 -0.87 -2.09 -7.81
CA ASP A 150 0.01 -2.45 -8.91
C ASP A 150 -0.64 -2.14 -10.25
N ASN A 151 -1.94 -2.44 -10.39
CA ASN A 151 -2.69 -2.08 -11.58
C ASN A 151 -2.80 -0.56 -11.76
N ILE A 152 -2.99 0.19 -10.67
CA ILE A 152 -3.00 1.66 -10.71
C ILE A 152 -1.66 2.17 -11.23
N LEU A 153 -0.54 1.77 -10.63
CA LEU A 153 0.79 2.30 -10.94
C LEU A 153 1.31 1.81 -12.29
N ARG A 154 1.03 0.56 -12.68
CA ARG A 154 1.53 -0.01 -13.94
C ARG A 154 0.72 0.41 -15.16
N HIS A 155 -0.60 0.59 -15.01
CA HIS A 155 -1.53 0.76 -16.13
C HIS A 155 -2.40 2.01 -16.00
N ARG A 156 -3.16 2.15 -14.92
CA ARG A 156 -4.25 3.13 -14.81
C ARG A 156 -3.80 4.58 -14.77
N ILE A 157 -2.60 4.88 -14.28
CA ILE A 157 -2.04 6.25 -14.32
C ILE A 157 -1.90 6.81 -15.74
N ARG A 158 -1.99 5.95 -16.77
CA ARG A 158 -1.95 6.33 -18.20
C ARG A 158 -3.32 6.38 -18.85
N GLU A 159 -4.39 6.07 -18.11
CA GLU A 159 -5.77 6.12 -18.61
C GLU A 159 -6.17 7.56 -18.96
N GLN A 160 -6.88 7.69 -20.07
CA GLN A 160 -7.44 8.99 -20.45
C GLN A 160 -8.48 9.45 -19.43
N GLY A 161 -8.43 10.73 -19.05
CA GLY A 161 -9.35 11.31 -18.08
C GLY A 161 -8.92 11.16 -16.62
N MET A 162 -7.81 10.47 -16.32
CA MET A 162 -7.26 10.44 -14.98
C MET A 162 -6.81 11.83 -14.53
N ILE A 163 -7.34 12.28 -13.39
CA ILE A 163 -6.99 13.56 -12.77
C ILE A 163 -5.97 13.29 -11.66
N PHE A 164 -4.95 14.13 -11.60
CA PHE A 164 -3.86 14.02 -10.61
C PHE A 164 -3.84 15.26 -9.73
N ARG A 165 -3.66 15.08 -8.43
CA ARG A 165 -3.48 16.17 -7.47
C ARG A 165 -2.44 15.78 -6.42
N TYR A 166 -1.64 16.75 -6.04
CA TYR A 166 -0.78 16.62 -4.85
C TYR A 166 -1.62 16.86 -3.61
N GLY A 167 -1.63 15.90 -2.69
CA GLY A 167 -2.44 15.92 -1.48
C GLY A 167 -1.74 16.53 -0.26
N GLY A 168 -0.48 16.99 -0.43
CA GLY A 168 0.31 17.58 0.66
C GLY A 168 1.18 16.59 1.42
N PRO A 169 2.06 17.13 2.30
CA PRO A 169 2.88 16.34 3.21
C PRO A 169 2.08 15.87 4.41
N ASP A 170 2.46 14.72 4.97
CA ASP A 170 1.85 14.15 6.17
C ASP A 170 2.84 13.25 6.91
N VAL A 171 2.45 12.82 8.11
CA VAL A 171 3.11 11.74 8.84
C VAL A 171 2.17 10.54 8.86
N VAL A 172 2.50 9.53 8.08
CA VAL A 172 1.71 8.31 7.90
C VAL A 172 2.49 7.14 8.48
N ASP A 173 1.90 6.42 9.43
CA ASP A 173 2.54 5.26 10.10
C ASP A 173 3.96 5.60 10.62
N TYR A 174 4.08 6.76 11.29
CA TYR A 174 5.33 7.29 11.84
C TYR A 174 6.41 7.64 10.79
N GLN A 175 6.05 7.71 9.51
CA GLN A 175 6.94 8.08 8.41
C GLN A 175 6.49 9.37 7.76
N GLN A 176 7.43 10.23 7.39
CA GLN A 176 7.13 11.37 6.53
C GLN A 176 6.75 10.87 5.15
N ALA A 177 5.61 11.31 4.67
CA ALA A 177 5.05 10.91 3.39
C ALA A 177 4.47 12.11 2.65
N ASP A 178 4.31 11.93 1.36
CA ASP A 178 3.55 12.83 0.49
C ASP A 178 2.33 12.10 -0.05
N TRP A 179 1.16 12.74 0.04
CA TRP A 179 -0.06 12.21 -0.53
C TRP A 179 -0.19 12.59 -2.00
N VAL A 180 -0.57 11.61 -2.79
CA VAL A 180 -1.03 11.80 -4.18
C VAL A 180 -2.48 11.38 -4.26
N GLU A 181 -3.31 12.19 -4.90
CA GLU A 181 -4.70 11.90 -5.19
C GLU A 181 -4.89 11.70 -6.70
N LEU A 182 -5.56 10.61 -7.05
CA LEU A 182 -6.00 10.31 -8.40
C LEU A 182 -7.52 10.20 -8.43
N VAL A 183 -8.14 10.74 -9.46
CA VAL A 183 -9.58 10.58 -9.69
C VAL A 183 -9.78 9.99 -11.08
N ASP A 184 -10.46 8.85 -11.16
CA ASP A 184 -10.75 8.19 -12.43
C ASP A 184 -12.02 8.71 -13.11
N SER A 185 -12.30 8.21 -14.31
CA SER A 185 -13.49 8.58 -15.09
C SER A 185 -14.82 8.22 -14.43
N ASP A 186 -14.80 7.26 -13.50
CA ASP A 186 -15.96 6.85 -12.71
C ASP A 186 -16.11 7.67 -11.42
N ASN A 187 -15.31 8.75 -11.25
CA ASN A 187 -15.22 9.59 -10.05
C ASN A 187 -14.81 8.85 -8.78
N ARG A 188 -14.07 7.74 -8.91
CA ARG A 188 -13.42 7.13 -7.75
C ARG A 188 -12.17 7.91 -7.39
N THR A 189 -11.99 8.14 -6.10
CA THR A 189 -10.80 8.82 -5.60
C THR A 189 -9.87 7.80 -4.95
N PHE A 190 -8.63 7.78 -5.43
CA PHE A 190 -7.54 7.00 -4.85
C PHE A 190 -6.54 7.97 -4.24
N ARG A 191 -6.22 7.80 -2.97
CA ARG A 191 -5.16 8.54 -2.31
C ARG A 191 -4.04 7.57 -1.95
N ILE A 192 -2.83 7.90 -2.34
CA ILE A 192 -1.64 7.07 -2.10
C ILE A 192 -0.64 7.89 -1.31
N ALA A 193 -0.25 7.40 -0.13
CA ALA A 193 0.84 7.96 0.65
C ALA A 193 2.16 7.30 0.24
N ILE A 194 3.10 8.11 -0.17
CA ILE A 194 4.44 7.70 -0.63
C ILE A 194 5.45 8.16 0.42
N ALA A 195 6.19 7.24 1.03
CA ALA A 195 7.20 7.54 2.02
C ALA A 195 8.34 8.36 1.39
N ARG A 196 8.74 9.48 2.00
CA ARG A 196 9.78 10.36 1.46
C ARG A 196 11.17 9.73 1.44
N SER A 197 11.44 8.83 2.39
CA SER A 197 12.77 8.21 2.54
C SER A 197 13.04 7.09 1.55
N THR A 198 11.99 6.36 1.13
CA THR A 198 12.10 5.15 0.30
C THR A 198 11.41 5.30 -1.04
N HIS A 199 10.54 6.27 -1.20
CA HIS A 199 9.59 6.46 -2.28
C HIS A 199 8.61 5.29 -2.45
N LEU A 200 8.48 4.41 -1.46
CA LEU A 200 7.55 3.28 -1.51
C LEU A 200 6.13 3.72 -1.08
N PRO A 201 5.08 3.20 -1.71
CA PRO A 201 3.71 3.35 -1.21
C PRO A 201 3.58 2.70 0.17
N ILE A 202 3.07 3.43 1.16
CA ILE A 202 2.86 2.89 2.52
C ILE A 202 1.39 2.78 2.88
N ARG A 203 0.53 3.54 2.20
CA ARG A 203 -0.91 3.51 2.41
C ARG A 203 -1.64 3.88 1.13
N LYS A 204 -2.73 3.18 0.85
CA LYS A 204 -3.70 3.54 -0.18
C LYS A 204 -5.07 3.68 0.45
N VAL A 205 -5.80 4.72 0.09
CA VAL A 205 -7.19 4.95 0.49
C VAL A 205 -8.05 5.05 -0.76
N VAL A 206 -9.13 4.29 -0.80
CA VAL A 206 -10.12 4.37 -1.87
C VAL A 206 -11.45 4.83 -1.28
N ASP A 207 -11.88 6.00 -1.70
CA ASP A 207 -13.18 6.55 -1.32
C ASP A 207 -14.20 6.20 -2.40
N THR A 208 -15.24 5.48 -2.03
CA THR A 208 -16.36 5.16 -2.92
C THR A 208 -17.67 5.65 -2.33
N ARG A 209 -18.64 5.96 -3.21
CA ARG A 209 -20.01 6.27 -2.80
C ARG A 209 -20.96 5.31 -3.49
N ASP A 210 -21.80 4.67 -2.73
CA ASP A 210 -22.92 3.91 -3.26
C ASP A 210 -23.85 4.83 -4.03
N ALA A 211 -24.19 4.46 -5.27
CA ALA A 211 -24.98 5.30 -6.17
C ALA A 211 -26.42 5.53 -5.67
N ASN A 212 -26.99 4.56 -4.95
CA ASN A 212 -28.38 4.56 -4.51
C ASN A 212 -28.53 5.15 -3.11
N THR A 213 -27.73 4.67 -2.16
CA THR A 213 -27.82 5.07 -0.76
C THR A 213 -27.00 6.31 -0.41
N ARG A 214 -26.07 6.72 -1.29
CA ARG A 214 -25.10 7.80 -1.05
C ARG A 214 -24.15 7.52 0.11
N MET A 215 -24.17 6.34 0.68
CA MET A 215 -23.25 5.95 1.74
C MET A 215 -21.81 5.97 1.21
N ARG A 216 -20.94 6.59 1.96
CA ARG A 216 -19.50 6.59 1.71
C ARG A 216 -18.90 5.34 2.33
N THR A 217 -17.98 4.72 1.60
CA THR A 217 -17.15 3.61 2.07
C THR A 217 -15.70 3.99 1.85
N ASP A 218 -14.93 3.94 2.93
CA ASP A 218 -13.48 4.14 2.91
C ASP A 218 -12.82 2.77 3.01
N GLU A 219 -12.06 2.39 1.99
CA GLU A 219 -11.20 1.21 1.99
C GLU A 219 -9.75 1.66 2.09
N ILE A 220 -9.04 1.16 3.11
CA ILE A 220 -7.65 1.53 3.38
C ILE A 220 -6.81 0.27 3.28
N GLU A 221 -5.72 0.35 2.53
CA GLU A 221 -4.67 -0.67 2.51
C GLU A 221 -3.37 -0.08 3.02
N TYR A 222 -2.70 -0.83 3.89
CA TYR A 222 -1.39 -0.55 4.45
C TYR A 222 -0.40 -1.53 3.87
N TYR A 223 0.73 -1.03 3.41
CA TYR A 223 1.82 -1.82 2.83
C TYR A 223 3.07 -1.66 3.69
N SER A 224 3.63 -2.76 4.14
CA SER A 224 4.80 -2.74 5.01
C SER A 224 5.68 -3.98 4.81
N ASN A 225 6.83 -3.99 5.49
CA ASN A 225 7.78 -5.08 5.43
C ASN A 225 8.22 -5.37 3.99
N TYR A 226 8.70 -4.34 3.30
CA TYR A 226 9.19 -4.44 1.93
C TYR A 226 10.49 -5.23 1.85
N HIS A 227 10.59 -6.11 0.87
CA HIS A 227 11.78 -6.90 0.55
C HIS A 227 12.06 -6.86 -0.94
N PRO A 228 13.33 -6.71 -1.36
CA PRO A 228 13.73 -6.78 -2.75
C PRO A 228 13.69 -8.23 -3.25
N LEU A 229 12.91 -8.48 -4.30
CA LEU A 229 12.81 -9.77 -4.99
C LEU A 229 12.92 -9.54 -6.50
N ASP A 230 13.92 -10.14 -7.13
CA ASP A 230 14.11 -10.05 -8.59
C ASP A 230 14.11 -8.61 -9.14
N GLY A 231 14.58 -7.65 -8.32
CA GLY A 231 14.60 -6.23 -8.66
C GLY A 231 13.28 -5.49 -8.40
N VAL A 232 12.31 -6.13 -7.73
CA VAL A 232 11.02 -5.54 -7.33
C VAL A 232 10.96 -5.43 -5.82
N GLU A 233 10.70 -4.23 -5.27
CA GLU A 233 10.40 -4.03 -3.87
C GLU A 233 8.97 -4.51 -3.58
N THR A 234 8.86 -5.59 -2.82
CA THR A 234 7.62 -6.33 -2.58
C THR A 234 7.17 -6.17 -1.13
N PRO A 235 5.94 -5.68 -0.84
CA PRO A 235 5.41 -5.64 0.52
C PRO A 235 5.07 -7.06 1.00
N PHE A 236 5.70 -7.51 2.08
CA PHE A 236 5.42 -8.83 2.67
C PHE A 236 4.29 -8.78 3.68
N GLN A 237 3.78 -7.60 3.99
CA GLN A 237 2.59 -7.43 4.82
C GLN A 237 1.64 -6.44 4.17
N ILE A 238 0.38 -6.87 3.97
CA ILE A 238 -0.71 -6.02 3.50
C ILE A 238 -1.86 -6.14 4.50
N THR A 239 -2.39 -5.01 4.97
CA THR A 239 -3.57 -4.97 5.83
C THR A 239 -4.64 -4.15 5.13
N ARG A 240 -5.88 -4.68 5.04
CA ARG A 240 -7.04 -3.94 4.52
C ARG A 240 -8.03 -3.65 5.63
N GLU A 241 -8.49 -2.42 5.67
CA GLU A 241 -9.58 -1.95 6.51
C GLU A 241 -10.72 -1.39 5.66
N ARG A 242 -11.93 -1.47 6.17
CA ARG A 242 -13.12 -0.83 5.58
C ARG A 242 -13.87 -0.11 6.68
N ASN A 243 -14.07 1.21 6.50
CA ASN A 243 -14.71 2.07 7.51
C ASN A 243 -14.08 1.93 8.91
N GLY A 244 -12.75 1.83 8.97
CA GLY A 244 -11.99 1.68 10.22
C GLY A 244 -12.01 0.28 10.85
N ILE A 245 -12.64 -0.70 10.21
CA ILE A 245 -12.66 -2.09 10.68
C ILE A 245 -11.71 -2.91 9.79
N LYS A 246 -10.77 -3.61 10.43
CA LYS A 246 -9.87 -4.54 9.73
C LYS A 246 -10.68 -5.67 9.09
N ILE A 247 -10.46 -5.91 7.80
CA ILE A 247 -11.12 -6.97 7.03
C ILE A 247 -10.20 -8.18 6.91
N TYR A 248 -8.96 -7.93 6.50
CA TYR A 248 -7.96 -8.98 6.39
C TYR A 248 -6.54 -8.43 6.58
N GLN A 249 -5.65 -9.37 6.85
CA GLN A 249 -4.20 -9.14 6.87
C GLN A 249 -3.50 -10.31 6.21
N VAL A 250 -2.67 -9.99 5.23
CA VAL A 250 -1.83 -10.95 4.50
C VAL A 250 -0.40 -10.81 4.97
N PHE A 251 0.25 -11.94 5.19
CA PHE A 251 1.69 -12.05 5.35
C PHE A 251 2.22 -13.02 4.29
N PHE A 252 3.07 -12.54 3.41
CA PHE A 252 3.74 -13.40 2.45
C PHE A 252 4.95 -14.07 3.11
N ASP A 253 5.12 -15.35 2.84
CA ASP A 253 6.29 -16.13 3.22
C ASP A 253 7.34 -16.14 2.10
N SER A 254 6.89 -16.08 0.84
CA SER A 254 7.73 -15.97 -0.34
C SER A 254 6.92 -15.50 -1.56
N CYS A 255 7.57 -14.76 -2.45
CA CYS A 255 7.06 -14.43 -3.77
C CYS A 255 8.13 -14.70 -4.84
N GLN A 256 7.71 -14.92 -6.08
CA GLN A 256 8.57 -15.08 -7.26
C GLN A 256 7.89 -14.41 -8.45
N TYR A 257 8.66 -13.69 -9.24
CA TYR A 257 8.18 -12.96 -10.42
C TYR A 257 8.64 -13.62 -11.71
N ASN A 258 7.83 -13.48 -12.77
CA ASN A 258 8.20 -13.84 -14.15
C ASN A 258 8.66 -15.28 -14.31
N THR A 259 7.95 -16.20 -13.66
CA THR A 259 8.24 -17.65 -13.68
C THR A 259 7.64 -18.36 -14.91
N ASN A 260 7.00 -17.62 -15.81
CA ASN A 260 6.28 -18.12 -16.99
C ASN A 260 5.14 -19.07 -16.61
N ILE A 261 4.26 -18.62 -15.72
CA ILE A 261 3.07 -19.37 -15.33
C ILE A 261 2.21 -19.67 -16.56
N SER A 262 1.84 -20.94 -16.71
CA SER A 262 1.00 -21.37 -17.84
C SER A 262 -0.42 -20.82 -17.75
N ASP A 263 -0.95 -20.31 -18.85
CA ASP A 263 -2.35 -19.90 -19.00
C ASP A 263 -3.35 -21.02 -18.64
N ALA A 264 -2.96 -22.26 -18.80
CA ALA A 264 -3.76 -23.41 -18.44
C ALA A 264 -4.14 -23.46 -16.94
N LEU A 265 -3.39 -22.81 -16.05
CA LEU A 265 -3.73 -22.71 -14.63
C LEU A 265 -5.00 -21.90 -14.38
N PHE A 266 -5.33 -20.96 -15.27
CA PHE A 266 -6.45 -20.04 -15.10
C PHE A 266 -7.70 -20.46 -15.88
N THR A 267 -7.93 -21.78 -15.96
CA THR A 267 -9.06 -22.37 -16.71
C THR A 267 -9.90 -23.29 -15.84
N LYS A 268 -11.15 -23.50 -16.25
CA LYS A 268 -12.07 -24.47 -15.61
C LYS A 268 -11.50 -25.89 -15.68
N GLU A 269 -10.92 -26.24 -16.82
CA GLU A 269 -10.38 -27.58 -17.08
C GLU A 269 -9.28 -27.94 -16.06
N SER A 270 -8.47 -26.98 -15.64
CA SER A 270 -7.45 -27.18 -14.60
C SER A 270 -8.05 -27.56 -13.24
N LEU A 271 -9.26 -27.07 -12.93
CA LEU A 271 -10.01 -27.42 -11.72
C LEU A 271 -10.68 -28.77 -11.87
N ASP A 272 -11.28 -29.06 -13.02
CA ASP A 272 -11.92 -30.37 -13.33
C ASP A 272 -10.88 -31.50 -13.22
N GLU A 273 -9.71 -31.35 -13.81
CA GLU A 273 -8.59 -32.29 -13.65
C GLU A 273 -8.16 -32.48 -12.21
N ARG A 274 -8.12 -31.39 -11.45
CA ARG A 274 -7.77 -31.44 -10.03
C ARG A 274 -8.79 -32.19 -9.22
N TRP A 275 -10.08 -31.96 -9.48
CA TRP A 275 -11.20 -32.65 -8.85
C TRP A 275 -11.15 -34.18 -9.09
N GLU A 276 -10.94 -34.57 -10.33
CA GLU A 276 -10.82 -36.02 -10.69
C GLU A 276 -9.65 -36.69 -9.98
N LYS A 277 -8.50 -36.02 -9.87
CA LYS A 277 -7.31 -36.55 -9.17
C LYS A 277 -7.57 -36.78 -7.68
N VAL A 278 -8.34 -35.89 -7.03
CA VAL A 278 -8.75 -36.05 -5.63
C VAL A 278 -9.70 -37.21 -5.46
N GLY A 279 -10.76 -37.33 -6.30
CA GLY A 279 -11.74 -38.43 -6.27
C GLY A 279 -11.12 -39.81 -6.49
N LYS A 280 -10.11 -39.92 -7.35
CA LYS A 280 -9.35 -41.16 -7.56
C LYS A 280 -8.49 -41.56 -6.35
N LYS A 281 -7.95 -40.60 -5.60
CA LYS A 281 -7.19 -40.87 -4.36
C LYS A 281 -8.08 -41.39 -3.23
N ASP A 282 -9.26 -40.80 -3.07
CA ASP A 282 -10.19 -41.19 -2.01
C ASP A 282 -10.76 -42.60 -2.24
N LYS A 283 -10.99 -42.99 -3.49
CA LYS A 283 -11.38 -44.37 -3.83
C LYS A 283 -10.27 -45.37 -3.51
N LYS A 284 -8.99 -45.08 -3.88
CA LYS A 284 -7.87 -45.97 -3.59
C LYS A 284 -7.56 -46.10 -2.08
N SER A 285 -7.90 -45.10 -1.28
CA SER A 285 -7.72 -45.17 0.17
C SER A 285 -8.78 -46.05 0.86
N LYS A 286 -10.00 -46.13 0.29
CA LYS A 286 -11.09 -46.95 0.80
C LYS A 286 -10.94 -48.43 0.39
N ASP A 287 -10.27 -48.70 -0.72
CA ASP A 287 -10.05 -50.07 -1.24
C ASP A 287 -8.79 -50.75 -0.68
N LYS A 288 -8.03 -50.12 0.23
CA LYS A 288 -6.96 -50.81 0.95
C LYS A 288 -7.56 -51.69 2.03
N PRO A 289 -7.40 -53.04 1.98
CA PRO A 289 -7.88 -53.92 3.04
C PRO A 289 -7.20 -53.54 4.35
N SER A 290 -8.01 -53.43 5.41
CA SER A 290 -7.55 -53.34 6.77
C SER A 290 -6.61 -54.52 7.04
N LYS A 291 -5.35 -54.28 7.29
CA LYS A 291 -4.46 -55.27 7.88
C LYS A 291 -5.01 -55.56 9.27
N ASN A 292 -5.73 -56.70 9.38
CA ASN A 292 -6.05 -57.28 10.66
C ASN A 292 -4.72 -57.69 11.32
N ASP A 293 -4.34 -57.01 12.39
CA ASP A 293 -3.38 -57.47 13.38
C ASP A 293 -4.09 -58.57 14.21
N ASN A 294 -4.20 -59.79 13.62
CA ASN A 294 -4.46 -61.00 14.33
C ASN A 294 -3.26 -61.94 14.14
N ASP A 295 -2.19 -61.68 14.90
CA ASP A 295 -1.20 -62.69 15.24
C ASP A 295 -0.54 -62.27 16.54
N LYS A 296 -1.17 -62.64 17.66
CA LYS A 296 -0.52 -62.90 18.93
C LYS A 296 -1.19 -64.10 19.58
N ASN A 297 -0.61 -65.26 19.34
CA ASN A 297 -0.56 -66.35 20.30
C ASN A 297 0.88 -66.52 20.77
#